data_b7babd16e5f288df3bf95d7b6e7f4c94
#
_entry.id   b7babd16e5f288df3bf95d7b6e7f4c94
#
_cell.length_a   1.000
_cell.length_b   1.000
_cell.length_c   1.000
_cell.angle_alpha   90.00
_cell.angle_beta   90.00
_cell.angle_gamma   90.00
#
_symmetry.space_group_name_H-M   'P 1'
#
loop_
_entity.id
_entity.type
_entity.pdbx_description
1 polymer ?
#
loop_
_entity_poly.entity_id
_entity_poly.type
_entity_poly.pdbx_seq_one_letter_code
_entity_poly.pdbx_strand_id
1 'polypeptide(L)'
;MRGTFTGVGTGPGDPSLMTLKAVEVIRTSGVLALPVSDPGLEEPVLASDREERYLENCTAWQIALGAVPEAEDKRKLLLPMPMLKDRKRLDEIHDRDADAVVAFLEQGVDVAFLTLGDPTVYSTCMYLHQRLKSRGYPTAVVPGITSFTAAAARMDMPLVQNR
;
A
#
# COMPACT_ATOMS: atom_id res chain seq x y z
N MET A 1 6.61 -21.68 -7.31
CA MET A 1 6.57 -21.05 -5.95
C MET A 1 5.68 -19.82 -6.05
N ARG A 2 4.79 -19.61 -5.09
CA ARG A 2 3.90 -18.43 -5.05
C ARG A 2 4.67 -17.18 -4.66
N GLY A 3 4.26 -16.03 -5.18
CA GLY A 3 4.77 -14.73 -4.74
C GLY A 3 4.29 -14.36 -3.34
N THR A 4 4.92 -13.35 -2.75
CA THR A 4 4.58 -12.81 -1.43
C THR A 4 3.84 -11.49 -1.57
N PHE A 5 2.79 -11.30 -0.79
CA PHE A 5 2.13 -10.02 -0.60
C PHE A 5 2.74 -9.31 0.60
N THR A 6 3.26 -8.10 0.40
CA THR A 6 3.86 -7.30 1.47
C THR A 6 3.17 -5.95 1.58
N GLY A 7 2.59 -5.67 2.74
CA GLY A 7 2.13 -4.33 3.08
C GLY A 7 3.31 -3.45 3.46
N VAL A 8 3.49 -2.33 2.79
CA VAL A 8 4.65 -1.45 2.94
C VAL A 8 4.22 -0.06 3.39
N GLY A 9 4.66 0.36 4.57
CA GLY A 9 4.51 1.73 5.03
C GLY A 9 5.45 2.68 4.30
N THR A 10 4.90 3.72 3.70
CA THR A 10 5.70 4.75 3.01
C THR A 10 6.07 5.93 3.90
N GLY A 11 5.68 5.88 5.17
CA GLY A 11 5.90 6.99 6.09
C GLY A 11 4.90 8.14 5.90
N PRO A 12 5.10 9.27 6.58
CA PRO A 12 4.09 10.31 6.75
C PRO A 12 4.06 11.37 5.64
N GLY A 13 5.01 11.37 4.71
CA GLY A 13 5.08 12.38 3.64
C GLY A 13 6.46 12.63 3.08
N ASP A 14 7.45 12.79 3.95
CA ASP A 14 8.84 13.00 3.53
C ASP A 14 9.44 11.67 3.03
N PRO A 15 9.88 11.57 1.76
CA PRO A 15 10.49 10.36 1.23
C PRO A 15 11.72 9.90 2.03
N SER A 16 12.45 10.80 2.66
CA SER A 16 13.62 10.46 3.48
C SER A 16 13.26 9.74 4.80
N LEU A 17 11.98 9.73 5.17
CA LEU A 17 11.47 8.99 6.32
C LEU A 17 10.98 7.58 5.97
N MET A 18 11.17 7.11 4.76
CA MET A 18 10.96 5.71 4.40
C MET A 18 12.06 4.84 5.00
N THR A 19 11.69 3.64 5.45
CA THR A 19 12.68 2.69 5.94
C THR A 19 13.50 2.10 4.80
N LEU A 20 14.73 1.69 5.07
CA LEU A 20 15.55 0.96 4.11
C LEU A 20 14.86 -0.32 3.62
N LYS A 21 14.13 -1.00 4.53
CA LYS A 21 13.38 -2.21 4.20
C LYS A 21 12.24 -1.92 3.22
N ALA A 22 11.52 -0.83 3.40
CA ALA A 22 10.48 -0.40 2.46
C ALA A 22 11.05 -0.15 1.06
N VAL A 23 12.17 0.55 0.98
CA VAL A 23 12.87 0.79 -0.29
C VAL A 23 13.28 -0.51 -0.97
N GLU A 24 13.85 -1.45 -0.23
CA GLU A 24 14.24 -2.77 -0.75
C GLU A 24 13.05 -3.54 -1.31
N VAL A 25 11.95 -3.62 -0.56
CA VAL A 25 10.75 -4.35 -0.99
C VAL A 25 10.12 -3.72 -2.24
N ILE A 26 10.08 -2.38 -2.33
CA ILE A 26 9.60 -1.70 -3.54
C ILE A 26 10.47 -2.04 -4.74
N ARG A 27 11.80 -2.04 -4.59
CA ARG A 27 12.73 -2.37 -5.66
C ARG A 27 12.62 -3.80 -6.16
N THR A 28 12.42 -4.74 -5.24
CA THR A 28 12.42 -6.19 -5.57
C THR A 28 11.05 -6.73 -5.97
N SER A 29 9.96 -6.05 -5.62
CA SER A 29 8.61 -6.49 -6.01
C SER A 29 8.34 -6.28 -7.50
N GLY A 30 7.65 -7.23 -8.12
CA GLY A 30 7.29 -7.17 -9.54
C GLY A 30 6.09 -6.29 -9.85
N VAL A 31 5.22 -6.08 -8.84
CA VAL A 31 4.02 -5.25 -8.94
C VAL A 31 3.88 -4.39 -7.69
N LEU A 32 3.54 -3.13 -7.87
CA LEU A 32 3.16 -2.23 -6.78
C LEU A 32 1.64 -2.08 -6.77
N ALA A 33 0.99 -2.47 -5.68
CA ALA A 33 -0.44 -2.28 -5.49
C ALA A 33 -0.70 -0.95 -4.77
N LEU A 34 -1.62 -0.16 -5.31
CA LEU A 34 -1.91 1.19 -4.85
C LEU A 34 -3.39 1.35 -4.52
N PRO A 35 -3.75 1.84 -3.33
CA PRO A 35 -5.13 2.11 -2.96
C PRO A 35 -5.65 3.35 -3.68
N VAL A 36 -6.85 3.25 -4.25
CA VAL A 36 -7.54 4.35 -4.91
C VAL A 36 -8.91 4.55 -4.26
N SER A 37 -9.12 5.70 -3.62
CA SER A 37 -10.39 6.02 -2.97
C SER A 37 -11.40 6.72 -3.89
N ASP A 38 -10.97 7.16 -5.07
CA ASP A 38 -11.83 7.80 -6.08
C ASP A 38 -12.91 6.81 -6.55
N PRO A 39 -14.20 7.17 -6.43
CA PRO A 39 -15.30 6.30 -6.85
C PRO A 39 -15.35 6.05 -8.36
N GLY A 40 -14.60 6.80 -9.15
CA GLY A 40 -14.45 6.56 -10.59
C GLY A 40 -13.70 5.28 -10.94
N LEU A 41 -12.94 4.73 -10.00
CA LEU A 41 -12.33 3.41 -10.15
C LEU A 41 -13.22 2.36 -9.48
N GLU A 42 -13.90 1.55 -10.29
CA GLU A 42 -14.83 0.52 -9.79
C GLU A 42 -14.21 -0.87 -9.71
N GLU A 43 -13.19 -1.15 -10.53
CA GLU A 43 -12.53 -2.45 -10.64
C GLU A 43 -11.00 -2.31 -10.54
N PRO A 44 -10.30 -3.35 -10.05
CA PRO A 44 -8.84 -3.39 -10.11
C PRO A 44 -8.34 -3.26 -11.54
N VAL A 45 -7.30 -2.46 -11.75
CA VAL A 45 -6.72 -2.23 -13.07
C VAL A 45 -5.20 -2.05 -13.00
N LEU A 46 -4.48 -2.59 -13.97
CA LEU A 46 -3.10 -2.19 -14.21
C LEU A 46 -3.06 -0.80 -14.82
N ALA A 47 -2.33 0.11 -14.18
CA ALA A 47 -2.27 1.50 -14.63
C ALA A 47 -1.64 1.62 -16.03
N SER A 48 -2.26 2.44 -16.84
CA SER A 48 -1.79 2.95 -18.12
C SER A 48 -1.91 4.49 -18.10
N ASP A 49 -1.65 5.14 -19.21
CA ASP A 49 -1.80 6.61 -19.33
C ASP A 49 -3.22 7.10 -18.98
N ARG A 50 -4.23 6.23 -19.11
CA ARG A 50 -5.63 6.56 -18.79
C ARG A 50 -5.88 6.71 -17.28
N GLU A 51 -5.08 6.02 -16.47
CA GLU A 51 -5.22 5.99 -15.02
C GLU A 51 -4.25 6.93 -14.31
N GLU A 52 -3.49 7.76 -15.04
CA GLU A 52 -2.48 8.69 -14.49
C GLU A 52 -3.05 9.59 -13.38
N ARG A 53 -4.27 10.06 -13.52
CA ARG A 53 -4.95 10.89 -12.51
C ARG A 53 -5.04 10.21 -11.13
N TYR A 54 -5.15 8.88 -11.08
CA TYR A 54 -5.19 8.14 -9.82
C TYR A 54 -3.81 8.08 -9.16
N LEU A 55 -2.75 7.99 -9.97
CA LEU A 55 -1.37 8.02 -9.49
C LEU A 55 -1.02 9.38 -8.91
N GLU A 56 -1.41 10.47 -9.58
CA GLU A 56 -1.19 11.83 -9.10
C GLU A 56 -1.84 12.09 -7.75
N ASN A 57 -3.00 11.49 -7.49
CA ASN A 57 -3.74 11.63 -6.23
C ASN A 57 -3.40 10.57 -5.17
N CYS A 58 -2.51 9.64 -5.45
CA CYS A 58 -2.10 8.61 -4.50
C CYS A 58 -0.87 9.08 -3.71
N THR A 59 -1.08 9.54 -2.48
CA THR A 59 0.00 10.06 -1.62
C THR A 59 1.10 9.03 -1.36
N ALA A 60 0.73 7.78 -1.08
CA ALA A 60 1.70 6.70 -0.87
C ALA A 60 2.59 6.48 -2.10
N TRP A 61 2.02 6.56 -3.30
CA TRP A 61 2.78 6.48 -4.55
C TRP A 61 3.76 7.64 -4.69
N GLN A 62 3.32 8.88 -4.45
CA GLN A 62 4.16 10.07 -4.56
C GLN A 62 5.36 10.00 -3.61
N ILE A 63 5.16 9.54 -2.38
CA ILE A 63 6.24 9.35 -1.40
C ILE A 63 7.22 8.29 -1.90
N ALA A 64 6.71 7.13 -2.32
CA ALA A 64 7.52 6.03 -2.81
C ALA A 64 8.36 6.43 -4.03
N LEU A 65 7.77 7.15 -4.97
CA LEU A 65 8.46 7.66 -6.16
C LEU A 65 9.59 8.63 -5.79
N GLY A 66 9.39 9.47 -4.76
CA GLY A 66 10.42 10.38 -4.26
C GLY A 66 11.64 9.65 -3.66
N ALA A 67 11.45 8.49 -3.04
CA ALA A 67 12.52 7.69 -2.44
C ALA A 67 13.12 6.67 -3.42
N VAL A 68 12.31 6.16 -4.35
CA VAL A 68 12.65 5.10 -5.31
C VAL A 68 12.19 5.54 -6.71
N PRO A 69 12.93 6.45 -7.38
CA PRO A 69 12.53 6.96 -8.70
C PRO A 69 12.34 5.87 -9.76
N GLU A 70 13.09 4.79 -9.69
CA GLU A 70 12.98 3.63 -10.58
C GLU A 70 11.65 2.86 -10.44
N ALA A 71 10.86 3.15 -9.41
CA ALA A 71 9.51 2.60 -9.27
C ALA A 71 8.55 3.06 -10.39
N GLU A 72 8.88 4.16 -11.08
CA GLU A 72 8.12 4.65 -12.25
C GLU A 72 7.93 3.56 -13.32
N ASP A 73 8.95 2.75 -13.55
CA ASP A 73 8.94 1.70 -14.58
C ASP A 73 8.23 0.41 -14.16
N LYS A 74 7.81 0.31 -12.90
CA LYS A 74 7.13 -0.88 -12.38
C LYS A 74 5.65 -0.92 -12.78
N ARG A 75 5.12 -2.13 -12.89
CA ARG A 75 3.67 -2.34 -13.02
C ARG A 75 2.96 -1.86 -11.76
N LYS A 76 1.92 -1.06 -11.94
CA LYS A 76 1.12 -0.51 -10.85
C LYS A 76 -0.30 -1.08 -10.94
N LEU A 77 -0.70 -1.85 -9.92
CA LEU A 77 -2.04 -2.39 -9.79
C LEU A 77 -2.86 -1.46 -8.92
N LEU A 78 -3.81 -0.75 -9.53
CA LEU A 78 -4.72 0.13 -8.83
C LEU A 78 -5.88 -0.68 -8.24
N LEU A 79 -6.11 -0.54 -6.96
CA LEU A 79 -7.15 -1.26 -6.21
C LEU A 79 -8.20 -0.31 -5.69
N PRO A 80 -9.49 -0.47 -6.07
CA PRO A 80 -10.57 0.34 -5.53
C PRO A 80 -10.69 0.18 -4.01
N MET A 81 -10.57 1.28 -3.28
CA MET A 81 -10.75 1.30 -1.83
C MET A 81 -11.62 2.48 -1.43
N PRO A 82 -12.90 2.49 -1.85
CA PRO A 82 -13.81 3.58 -1.58
C PRO A 82 -14.19 3.64 -0.10
N MET A 83 -14.46 4.84 0.38
CA MET A 83 -14.98 5.06 1.72
C MET A 83 -16.51 4.90 1.73
N LEU A 84 -16.97 3.67 1.90
CA LEU A 84 -18.39 3.32 1.94
C LEU A 84 -18.84 2.94 3.35
N LYS A 85 -20.12 3.22 3.68
CA LYS A 85 -20.76 2.75 4.92
C LYS A 85 -21.33 1.35 4.79
N ASP A 86 -21.61 0.91 3.57
CA ASP A 86 -22.15 -0.42 3.27
C ASP A 86 -21.04 -1.48 3.39
N ARG A 87 -21.05 -2.23 4.49
CA ARG A 87 -20.04 -3.26 4.78
C ARG A 87 -20.06 -4.40 3.78
N LYS A 88 -21.27 -4.83 3.34
CA LYS A 88 -21.38 -5.93 2.38
C LYS A 88 -20.73 -5.57 1.05
N ARG A 89 -21.00 -4.36 0.56
CA ARG A 89 -20.38 -3.86 -0.67
C ARG A 89 -18.86 -3.68 -0.54
N LEU A 90 -18.38 -3.22 0.62
CA LEU A 90 -16.94 -3.14 0.90
C LEU A 90 -16.28 -4.52 0.89
N ASP A 91 -16.91 -5.53 1.50
CA ASP A 91 -16.37 -6.89 1.51
C ASP A 91 -16.28 -7.46 0.09
N GLU A 92 -17.28 -7.24 -0.75
CA GLU A 92 -17.28 -7.65 -2.15
C GLU A 92 -16.14 -6.96 -2.95
N ILE A 93 -15.89 -5.68 -2.70
CA ILE A 93 -14.79 -4.93 -3.33
C ILE A 93 -13.44 -5.48 -2.86
N HIS A 94 -13.26 -5.66 -1.55
CA HIS A 94 -12.01 -6.19 -1.01
C HIS A 94 -11.73 -7.63 -1.47
N ASP A 95 -12.75 -8.44 -1.70
CA ASP A 95 -12.59 -9.78 -2.26
C ASP A 95 -12.11 -9.73 -3.72
N ARG A 96 -12.65 -8.82 -4.53
CA ARG A 96 -12.17 -8.59 -5.91
C ARG A 96 -10.74 -8.05 -5.95
N ASP A 97 -10.41 -7.14 -5.05
CA ASP A 97 -9.05 -6.63 -4.91
C ASP A 97 -8.07 -7.75 -4.55
N ALA A 98 -8.46 -8.63 -3.62
CA ALA A 98 -7.67 -9.80 -3.27
C ALA A 98 -7.49 -10.75 -4.45
N ASP A 99 -8.54 -11.00 -5.23
CA ASP A 99 -8.48 -11.84 -6.43
C ASP A 99 -7.52 -11.27 -7.47
N ALA A 100 -7.51 -9.96 -7.66
CA ALA A 100 -6.58 -9.29 -8.56
C ALA A 100 -5.11 -9.45 -8.12
N VAL A 101 -4.85 -9.37 -6.83
CA VAL A 101 -3.51 -9.63 -6.26
C VAL A 101 -3.12 -11.10 -6.43
N VAL A 102 -4.04 -12.02 -6.13
CA VAL A 102 -3.80 -13.48 -6.26
C VAL A 102 -3.35 -13.86 -7.66
N ALA A 103 -3.88 -13.22 -8.70
CA ALA A 103 -3.50 -13.49 -10.08
C ALA A 103 -1.99 -13.30 -10.32
N PHE A 104 -1.34 -12.36 -9.62
CA PHE A 104 0.12 -12.18 -9.68
C PHE A 104 0.86 -13.16 -8.76
N LEU A 105 0.35 -13.37 -7.55
CA LEU A 105 0.99 -14.27 -6.59
C LEU A 105 1.08 -15.71 -7.12
N GLU A 106 0.05 -16.19 -7.82
CA GLU A 106 0.06 -17.52 -8.45
C GLU A 106 1.09 -17.63 -9.59
N GLN A 107 1.48 -16.52 -10.19
CA GLN A 107 2.56 -16.47 -11.20
C GLN A 107 3.95 -16.37 -10.55
N GLY A 108 4.06 -16.40 -9.23
CA GLY A 108 5.32 -16.22 -8.52
C GLY A 108 5.81 -14.77 -8.45
N VAL A 109 4.92 -13.81 -8.71
CA VAL A 109 5.25 -12.37 -8.68
C VAL A 109 4.96 -11.81 -7.29
N ASP A 110 5.97 -11.18 -6.68
CA ASP A 110 5.80 -10.46 -5.43
C ASP A 110 5.04 -9.15 -5.66
N VAL A 111 4.09 -8.86 -4.76
CA VAL A 111 3.27 -7.67 -4.78
C VAL A 111 3.51 -6.86 -3.51
N ALA A 112 3.95 -5.61 -3.66
CA ALA A 112 4.07 -4.65 -2.57
C ALA A 112 2.87 -3.70 -2.57
N PHE A 113 2.08 -3.71 -1.50
CA PHE A 113 0.98 -2.76 -1.31
C PHE A 113 1.50 -1.54 -0.56
N LEU A 114 1.46 -0.37 -1.20
CA LEU A 114 1.94 0.87 -0.62
C LEU A 114 0.83 1.56 0.19
N THR A 115 1.13 1.93 1.42
CA THR A 115 0.20 2.65 2.28
C THR A 115 0.88 3.82 2.98
N LEU A 116 0.14 4.91 3.15
CA LEU A 116 0.62 6.07 3.89
C LEU A 116 0.87 5.71 5.37
N GLY A 117 1.94 6.23 5.94
CA GLY A 117 2.31 5.97 7.35
C GLY A 117 2.73 4.53 7.57
N ASP A 118 2.00 3.81 8.40
CA ASP A 118 2.24 2.43 8.80
C ASP A 118 1.07 1.52 8.45
N PRO A 119 1.30 0.30 7.89
CA PRO A 119 0.23 -0.60 7.48
C PRO A 119 -0.70 -1.06 8.62
N THR A 120 -0.24 -1.03 9.86
CA THR A 120 -1.00 -1.51 11.01
C THR A 120 -1.84 -0.42 11.69
N VAL A 121 -1.70 0.84 11.24
CA VAL A 121 -2.39 2.00 11.84
C VAL A 121 -3.39 2.59 10.84
N TYR A 122 -4.68 2.33 11.06
CA TYR A 122 -5.79 2.83 10.24
C TYR A 122 -5.61 2.61 8.72
N SER A 123 -5.05 1.48 8.33
CA SER A 123 -4.75 1.17 6.94
C SER A 123 -5.69 0.11 6.36
N THR A 124 -6.16 0.36 5.14
CA THR A 124 -6.92 -0.63 4.35
C THR A 124 -6.08 -1.83 3.91
N CYS A 125 -4.76 -1.70 3.95
CA CYS A 125 -3.81 -2.77 3.65
C CYS A 125 -4.11 -4.05 4.43
N MET A 126 -4.47 -3.94 5.72
CA MET A 126 -4.71 -5.09 6.58
C MET A 126 -5.96 -5.88 6.21
N TYR A 127 -6.93 -5.29 5.54
CA TYR A 127 -8.09 -6.03 5.00
C TYR A 127 -7.66 -7.02 3.90
N LEU A 128 -6.77 -6.61 3.01
CA LEU A 128 -6.19 -7.51 1.99
C LEU A 128 -5.23 -8.51 2.61
N HIS A 129 -4.35 -8.05 3.50
CA HIS A 129 -3.38 -8.90 4.19
C HIS A 129 -4.08 -10.10 4.87
N GLN A 130 -5.13 -9.84 5.65
CA GLN A 130 -5.88 -10.87 6.35
C GLN A 130 -6.57 -11.85 5.39
N ARG A 131 -7.18 -11.35 4.29
CA ARG A 131 -7.81 -12.18 3.26
C ARG A 131 -6.81 -13.11 2.58
N LEU A 132 -5.68 -12.58 2.17
CA LEU A 132 -4.63 -13.35 1.49
C LEU A 132 -4.01 -14.37 2.43
N LYS A 133 -3.75 -13.99 3.67
CA LYS A 133 -3.24 -14.89 4.71
C LYS A 133 -4.22 -16.03 4.99
N SER A 134 -5.51 -15.75 5.11
CA SER A 134 -6.53 -16.80 5.32
C SER A 134 -6.69 -17.75 4.13
N ARG A 135 -6.35 -17.29 2.92
CA ARG A 135 -6.29 -18.12 1.70
C ARG A 135 -4.98 -18.91 1.54
N GLY A 136 -4.06 -18.79 2.50
CA GLY A 136 -2.77 -19.54 2.51
C GLY A 136 -1.66 -18.93 1.67
N TYR A 137 -1.75 -17.65 1.28
CA TYR A 137 -0.67 -16.96 0.57
C TYR A 137 0.40 -16.44 1.54
N PRO A 138 1.68 -16.41 1.13
CA PRO A 138 2.73 -15.75 1.90
C PRO A 138 2.44 -14.26 2.04
N THR A 139 2.47 -13.77 3.26
CA THR A 139 2.22 -12.36 3.57
C THR A 139 3.27 -11.80 4.53
N ALA A 140 3.61 -10.53 4.37
CA ALA A 140 4.53 -9.80 5.24
C ALA A 140 4.05 -8.36 5.43
N VAL A 141 4.59 -7.69 6.44
CA VAL A 141 4.35 -6.27 6.73
C VAL A 141 5.67 -5.59 6.99
N VAL A 142 5.91 -4.46 6.34
CA VAL A 142 7.04 -3.56 6.60
C VAL A 142 6.50 -2.31 7.28
N PRO A 143 6.91 -2.02 8.52
CA PRO A 143 6.43 -0.86 9.25
C PRO A 143 6.88 0.45 8.60
N GLY A 144 6.14 1.51 8.89
CA GLY A 144 6.48 2.87 8.49
C GLY A 144 6.33 3.84 9.66
N ILE A 145 6.87 5.04 9.50
CA ILE A 145 6.72 6.12 10.47
C ILE A 145 5.30 6.67 10.37
N THR A 146 4.61 6.74 11.52
CA THR A 146 3.25 7.28 11.62
C THR A 146 3.25 8.80 11.59
N SER A 147 2.12 9.40 11.20
CA SER A 147 1.97 10.86 11.19
C SER A 147 2.15 11.49 12.57
N PHE A 148 1.65 10.86 13.62
CA PHE A 148 1.76 11.40 14.99
C PHE A 148 3.19 11.31 15.52
N THR A 149 3.95 10.28 15.18
CA THR A 149 5.38 10.19 15.55
C THR A 149 6.20 11.25 14.81
N ALA A 150 5.95 11.44 13.52
CA ALA A 150 6.62 12.48 12.74
C ALA A 150 6.25 13.90 13.21
N ALA A 151 4.98 14.13 13.56
CA ALA A 151 4.53 15.41 14.12
C ALA A 151 5.23 15.73 15.45
N ALA A 152 5.31 14.75 16.36
CA ALA A 152 6.00 14.91 17.62
C ALA A 152 7.48 15.29 17.45
N ALA A 153 8.17 14.59 16.54
CA ALA A 153 9.56 14.90 16.21
C ALA A 153 9.72 16.31 15.63
N ARG A 154 8.81 16.73 14.73
CA ARG A 154 8.84 18.07 14.13
C ARG A 154 8.55 19.18 15.15
N MET A 155 7.76 18.88 16.17
CA MET A 155 7.43 19.80 17.26
C MET A 155 8.46 19.78 18.39
N ASP A 156 9.46 18.91 18.30
CA ASP A 156 10.48 18.68 19.35
C ASP A 156 9.84 18.34 20.71
N MET A 157 8.81 17.47 20.66
CA MET A 157 8.02 17.10 21.85
C MET A 157 7.89 15.58 21.95
N PRO A 158 7.99 15.01 23.15
CA PRO A 158 7.70 13.59 23.34
C PRO A 158 6.19 13.34 23.33
N LEU A 159 5.78 12.20 22.74
CA LEU A 159 4.39 11.74 22.80
C LEU A 159 4.03 11.17 24.18
N VAL A 160 5.01 10.55 24.84
CA VAL A 160 4.87 9.93 26.17
C VAL A 160 6.04 10.35 27.03
N GLN A 161 5.76 10.77 28.24
CA GLN A 161 6.77 11.11 29.25
C GLN A 161 6.60 10.23 30.47
N ASN A 162 7.72 9.71 31.00
CA ASN A 162 7.73 9.14 32.34
C ASN A 162 7.58 10.25 33.34
N ARG A 163 6.70 10.06 34.34
CA ARG A 163 6.56 10.97 35.48
C ARG A 163 7.65 10.70 36.52
#